data_2789fb0fe92140d928f41bf17d97d8f5
#
_entry.id   2789fb0fe92140d928f41bf17d97d8f5
#
_cell.length_a   1.000
_cell.length_b   1.000
_cell.length_c   1.000
_cell.angle_alpha   90.00
_cell.angle_beta   90.00
_cell.angle_gamma   90.00
#
_symmetry.space_group_name_H-M   'P 1'
#
loop_
_entity.id
_entity.type
_entity.pdbx_description
1 polymer ?
#
loop_
_entity_poly.entity_id
_entity_poly.type
_entity_poly.pdbx_seq_one_letter_code
_entity_poly.pdbx_strand_id
1 'polypeptide(L)'
;MTKTTLGGFVLGAIMLASCSKPFELNTPLHPRESTNTSLPIVYFRTSDLTVGNVAPLGTITVSKGVVSDFTAPEVYVYLTKPAPEDLTLKVKVNDSDAVTKAYAGKMADGMTYVTMPSSAVTVGDATVSFKKGAKKSDKPVKLQAASGYSDFMQAQLPNRRGLVTLTLEFPESKLRLSRDYGHFYLPYTLETENLRSATAEEVGTLSAIPGDDLKYQFVAVLDYETWTYPPIYYLYDNNLSTSVFTDSAEDNQYFYISPKGGGGLEIKGLYLSAPESIAFEELMVYASFDGKKWVSQGTIDLIPDKDDGKKNYYLFKSPVKASFFMIQPATPNSKKKFGFSELHLLK
;
A
#
# COMPACT_ATOMS: atom_id res chain seq x y z
N MET A 1 -71.11 31.04 7.88
CA MET A 1 -71.02 29.69 8.45
C MET A 1 -70.02 28.89 7.59
N THR A 2 -68.78 28.81 7.96
CA THR A 2 -67.76 28.00 7.27
C THR A 2 -66.84 27.42 8.34
N LYS A 3 -66.92 26.14 8.52
CA LYS A 3 -66.10 25.36 9.47
C LYS A 3 -64.73 25.14 8.87
N THR A 4 -63.71 25.63 9.54
CA THR A 4 -62.32 25.38 9.25
C THR A 4 -61.87 24.10 10.00
N THR A 5 -61.50 23.07 9.27
CA THR A 5 -60.95 21.82 9.82
C THR A 5 -59.45 21.97 9.94
N LEU A 6 -58.95 21.93 11.15
CA LEU A 6 -57.52 21.92 11.49
C LEU A 6 -56.97 20.52 11.32
N GLY A 7 -56.17 20.31 10.29
CA GLY A 7 -55.44 19.06 10.07
C GLY A 7 -54.18 19.02 10.92
N GLY A 8 -54.17 18.16 11.93
CA GLY A 8 -52.98 17.94 12.75
C GLY A 8 -51.94 17.12 12.02
N PHE A 9 -50.76 17.67 11.81
CA PHE A 9 -49.56 16.97 11.39
C PHE A 9 -48.97 16.27 12.61
N VAL A 10 -49.12 14.96 12.68
CA VAL A 10 -48.35 14.14 13.62
C VAL A 10 -46.99 13.91 13.04
N LEU A 11 -45.98 14.65 13.51
CA LEU A 11 -44.58 14.36 13.26
C LEU A 11 -44.21 13.12 14.08
N GLY A 12 -44.14 11.97 13.42
CA GLY A 12 -43.58 10.78 13.98
C GLY A 12 -42.07 10.97 14.15
N ALA A 13 -41.62 11.26 15.36
CA ALA A 13 -40.22 11.19 15.72
C ALA A 13 -39.77 9.74 15.67
N ILE A 14 -39.12 9.34 14.57
CA ILE A 14 -38.38 8.07 14.51
C ILE A 14 -37.16 8.27 15.43
N MET A 15 -37.28 7.81 16.66
CA MET A 15 -36.16 7.59 17.54
C MET A 15 -35.29 6.50 16.89
N LEU A 16 -34.26 6.89 16.18
CA LEU A 16 -33.14 6.04 15.90
C LEU A 16 -32.47 5.73 17.24
N ALA A 17 -32.95 4.68 17.90
CA ALA A 17 -32.25 4.08 19.01
C ALA A 17 -30.95 3.48 18.44
N SER A 18 -29.96 4.34 18.25
CA SER A 18 -28.57 3.94 18.16
C SER A 18 -28.27 3.15 19.42
N CYS A 19 -28.27 1.83 19.32
CA CYS A 19 -27.70 0.96 20.35
C CYS A 19 -26.17 1.15 20.39
N SER A 20 -25.72 2.31 20.74
CA SER A 20 -24.39 2.51 21.31
C SER A 20 -24.46 2.06 22.75
N LYS A 21 -24.36 0.76 22.99
CA LYS A 21 -23.94 0.32 24.32
C LYS A 21 -22.60 0.99 24.56
N PRO A 22 -22.43 1.73 25.67
CA PRO A 22 -21.14 2.31 26.01
C PRO A 22 -20.12 1.14 25.98
N PHE A 23 -19.04 1.35 25.25
CA PHE A 23 -17.94 0.40 25.24
C PHE A 23 -17.41 0.34 26.67
N GLU A 24 -17.70 -0.73 27.37
CA GLU A 24 -17.12 -0.97 28.68
C GLU A 24 -15.62 -1.23 28.50
N LEU A 25 -14.82 -0.20 28.69
CA LEU A 25 -13.36 -0.17 28.55
C LEU A 25 -12.62 -1.21 29.40
N ASN A 26 -13.31 -1.89 30.30
CA ASN A 26 -12.74 -2.86 31.22
C ASN A 26 -13.16 -4.31 31.00
N THR A 27 -14.01 -4.58 29.99
CA THR A 27 -14.34 -5.96 29.65
C THR A 27 -13.30 -6.49 28.68
N PRO A 28 -12.56 -7.56 28.99
CA PRO A 28 -11.69 -8.19 28.02
C PRO A 28 -12.50 -8.53 26.77
N LEU A 29 -12.06 -8.08 25.59
CA LEU A 29 -12.63 -8.46 24.31
C LEU A 29 -12.43 -9.96 24.10
N HIS A 30 -13.29 -10.76 24.68
CA HIS A 30 -13.33 -12.19 24.40
C HIS A 30 -14.06 -12.41 23.08
N PRO A 31 -13.60 -13.38 22.27
CA PRO A 31 -14.36 -13.79 21.09
C PRO A 31 -15.80 -14.12 21.49
N ARG A 32 -16.78 -13.53 20.80
CA ARG A 32 -18.22 -13.80 21.01
C ARG A 32 -18.63 -15.18 20.51
N GLU A 33 -17.73 -16.11 20.51
CA GLU A 33 -18.01 -17.48 20.11
C GLU A 33 -18.75 -18.20 21.24
N SER A 34 -19.69 -19.03 20.85
CA SER A 34 -20.46 -19.85 21.81
C SER A 34 -19.54 -20.47 22.87
N THR A 35 -19.68 -20.03 24.11
CA THR A 35 -18.92 -20.51 25.27
C THR A 35 -19.21 -21.97 25.64
N ASN A 36 -20.10 -22.61 24.89
CA ASN A 36 -20.57 -23.97 25.12
C ASN A 36 -19.61 -25.07 24.63
N THR A 37 -18.36 -24.69 24.28
CA THR A 37 -17.33 -25.67 23.95
C THR A 37 -16.57 -26.09 25.19
N SER A 38 -16.34 -27.38 25.35
CA SER A 38 -15.50 -27.93 26.43
C SER A 38 -14.05 -27.43 26.36
N LEU A 39 -13.56 -27.14 25.14
CA LEU A 39 -12.18 -26.74 24.88
C LEU A 39 -11.99 -25.22 25.02
N PRO A 40 -10.80 -24.76 25.53
CA PRO A 40 -10.41 -23.36 25.46
C PRO A 40 -10.28 -22.89 23.99
N ILE A 41 -10.73 -21.65 23.73
CA ILE A 41 -10.53 -20.99 22.43
C ILE A 41 -9.24 -20.19 22.48
N VAL A 42 -8.37 -20.36 21.49
CA VAL A 42 -7.10 -19.64 21.37
C VAL A 42 -7.25 -18.48 20.38
N TYR A 43 -6.65 -17.31 20.71
CA TYR A 43 -6.73 -16.09 19.93
C TYR A 43 -5.54 -15.16 20.16
N PHE A 44 -5.33 -14.23 19.23
CA PHE A 44 -4.31 -13.19 19.32
C PHE A 44 -4.86 -11.90 19.93
N ARG A 45 -3.97 -11.14 20.60
CA ARG A 45 -4.27 -9.81 21.13
C ARG A 45 -3.00 -8.98 21.35
N THR A 46 -3.07 -7.66 21.16
CA THR A 46 -2.03 -6.71 21.58
C THR A 46 -2.02 -6.51 23.09
N SER A 47 -0.90 -6.01 23.62
CA SER A 47 -0.74 -5.74 25.05
C SER A 47 -1.63 -4.60 25.56
N ASP A 48 -1.95 -3.63 24.68
CA ASP A 48 -2.71 -2.42 25.03
C ASP A 48 -4.23 -2.60 25.07
N LEU A 49 -4.72 -3.80 24.77
CA LEU A 49 -6.13 -4.19 24.88
C LEU A 49 -7.12 -3.41 23.97
N THR A 50 -6.68 -2.36 23.25
CA THR A 50 -7.57 -1.45 22.53
C THR A 50 -7.89 -1.88 21.11
N VAL A 51 -7.05 -2.71 20.51
CA VAL A 51 -7.10 -3.00 19.07
C VAL A 51 -7.25 -4.52 18.85
N GLY A 52 -8.38 -5.07 19.06
CA GLY A 52 -8.76 -6.46 18.70
C GLY A 52 -7.61 -7.34 18.18
N ASN A 53 -7.75 -7.85 16.95
CA ASN A 53 -6.74 -8.66 16.24
C ASN A 53 -6.05 -7.90 15.08
N VAL A 54 -6.11 -6.58 15.06
CA VAL A 54 -5.44 -5.72 14.10
C VAL A 54 -4.52 -4.76 14.82
N ALA A 55 -3.25 -4.70 14.42
CA ALA A 55 -2.30 -3.70 14.91
C ALA A 55 -2.59 -2.31 14.32
N PRO A 56 -2.15 -1.24 14.99
CA PRO A 56 -2.07 0.08 14.36
C PRO A 56 -1.28 0.03 13.05
N LEU A 57 -1.64 0.89 12.10
CA LEU A 57 -0.93 1.00 10.83
C LEU A 57 0.52 1.43 11.10
N GLY A 58 1.47 0.61 10.69
CA GLY A 58 2.90 0.92 10.72
C GLY A 58 3.34 1.61 9.43
N THR A 59 4.53 2.19 9.45
CA THR A 59 5.18 2.78 8.27
C THR A 59 6.55 2.16 8.08
N ILE A 60 6.87 1.81 6.83
CA ILE A 60 8.20 1.35 6.42
C ILE A 60 8.69 2.32 5.35
N THR A 61 9.84 2.93 5.59
CA THR A 61 10.43 3.89 4.67
C THR A 61 11.59 3.26 3.91
N VAL A 62 11.62 3.48 2.59
CA VAL A 62 12.77 3.16 1.73
C VAL A 62 13.42 4.48 1.32
N SER A 63 14.64 4.72 1.79
CA SER A 63 15.40 5.92 1.47
C SER A 63 16.77 5.54 0.93
N LYS A 64 17.11 5.99 -0.29
CA LYS A 64 18.39 5.68 -0.98
C LYS A 64 18.67 4.16 -1.07
N GLY A 65 17.63 3.36 -1.28
CA GLY A 65 17.75 1.91 -1.32
C GLY A 65 17.90 1.22 0.04
N VAL A 66 17.89 1.98 1.14
CA VAL A 66 17.92 1.44 2.50
C VAL A 66 16.50 1.38 3.04
N VAL A 67 16.08 0.22 3.48
CA VAL A 67 14.77 -0.01 4.10
C VAL A 67 14.89 0.24 5.60
N SER A 68 13.95 1.00 6.17
CA SER A 68 13.90 1.21 7.62
C SER A 68 13.72 -0.11 8.38
N ASP A 69 14.13 -0.15 9.62
CA ASP A 69 13.95 -1.32 10.48
C ASP A 69 12.46 -1.71 10.59
N PHE A 70 12.22 -3.02 10.58
CA PHE A 70 10.90 -3.55 10.82
C PHE A 70 10.52 -3.44 12.29
N THR A 71 9.44 -2.73 12.58
CA THR A 71 8.90 -2.60 13.94
C THR A 71 7.51 -3.21 14.04
N ALA A 72 7.24 -3.95 15.12
CA ALA A 72 5.95 -4.53 15.36
C ALA A 72 5.55 -4.32 16.83
N PRO A 73 4.24 -4.16 17.12
CA PRO A 73 3.75 -4.10 18.48
C PRO A 73 3.93 -5.47 19.18
N GLU A 74 3.89 -5.47 20.49
CA GLU A 74 3.85 -6.71 21.27
C GLU A 74 2.51 -7.43 21.07
N VAL A 75 2.57 -8.65 20.56
CA VAL A 75 1.40 -9.50 20.33
C VAL A 75 1.49 -10.71 21.26
N TYR A 76 0.43 -10.99 21.98
CA TYR A 76 0.32 -12.15 22.85
C TYR A 76 -0.75 -13.12 22.33
N VAL A 77 -0.61 -14.37 22.72
CA VAL A 77 -1.63 -15.39 22.50
C VAL A 77 -2.41 -15.59 23.81
N TYR A 78 -3.71 -15.68 23.70
CA TYR A 78 -4.63 -15.82 24.84
C TYR A 78 -5.53 -17.03 24.70
N LEU A 79 -6.04 -17.51 25.85
CA LEU A 79 -7.05 -18.54 25.95
C LEU A 79 -8.30 -17.99 26.64
N THR A 80 -9.48 -18.37 26.17
CA THR A 80 -10.76 -18.02 26.85
C THR A 80 -10.94 -18.69 28.19
N LYS A 81 -10.32 -19.86 28.39
CA LYS A 81 -10.32 -20.63 29.63
C LYS A 81 -8.87 -20.92 30.06
N PRO A 82 -8.60 -21.17 31.35
CA PRO A 82 -7.27 -21.58 31.78
C PRO A 82 -6.75 -22.79 31.01
N ALA A 83 -5.46 -22.79 30.69
CA ALA A 83 -4.79 -23.93 30.06
C ALA A 83 -5.00 -25.20 30.90
N PRO A 84 -5.50 -26.29 30.37
CA PRO A 84 -5.75 -27.52 31.12
C PRO A 84 -4.46 -28.21 31.59
N GLU A 85 -3.38 -27.97 30.88
CA GLU A 85 -2.03 -28.49 31.13
C GLU A 85 -1.00 -27.49 30.56
N ASP A 86 0.29 -27.77 30.70
CA ASP A 86 1.35 -27.03 29.98
C ASP A 86 1.17 -27.22 28.48
N LEU A 87 1.07 -26.12 27.74
CA LEU A 87 0.86 -26.10 26.28
C LEU A 87 1.96 -25.33 25.60
N THR A 88 2.35 -25.79 24.41
CA THR A 88 3.22 -25.06 23.50
C THR A 88 2.54 -24.95 22.15
N LEU A 89 2.42 -23.73 21.62
CA LEU A 89 1.81 -23.42 20.34
C LEU A 89 2.85 -22.86 19.42
N LYS A 90 2.73 -23.15 18.13
CA LYS A 90 3.59 -22.59 17.10
C LYS A 90 2.92 -21.41 16.42
N VAL A 91 3.66 -20.30 16.30
CA VAL A 91 3.22 -19.09 15.59
C VAL A 91 3.92 -19.02 14.25
N LYS A 92 3.18 -18.69 13.21
CA LYS A 92 3.73 -18.56 11.85
C LYS A 92 3.22 -17.28 11.17
N VAL A 93 4.01 -16.75 10.25
CA VAL A 93 3.52 -15.83 9.23
C VAL A 93 2.74 -16.63 8.20
N ASN A 94 1.59 -16.10 7.80
CA ASN A 94 0.69 -16.73 6.85
C ASN A 94 0.92 -16.11 5.46
N ASP A 95 1.40 -16.91 4.52
CA ASP A 95 1.73 -16.50 3.15
C ASP A 95 0.52 -16.54 2.19
N SER A 96 -0.71 -16.70 2.71
CA SER A 96 -1.91 -16.83 1.88
C SER A 96 -2.48 -15.49 1.42
N ASP A 97 -2.44 -15.25 0.13
CA ASP A 97 -3.11 -14.09 -0.50
C ASP A 97 -4.63 -14.09 -0.28
N ALA A 98 -5.26 -15.24 -0.11
CA ALA A 98 -6.69 -15.32 0.17
C ALA A 98 -7.04 -14.66 1.51
N VAL A 99 -6.17 -14.78 2.52
CA VAL A 99 -6.36 -14.14 3.83
C VAL A 99 -6.18 -12.63 3.71
N THR A 100 -5.18 -12.17 2.95
CA THR A 100 -4.96 -10.75 2.67
C THR A 100 -6.14 -10.13 1.93
N LYS A 101 -6.67 -10.80 0.89
CA LYS A 101 -7.86 -10.35 0.15
C LYS A 101 -9.09 -10.27 1.04
N ALA A 102 -9.29 -11.26 1.92
CA ALA A 102 -10.39 -11.25 2.87
C ALA A 102 -10.29 -10.10 3.89
N TYR A 103 -9.07 -9.75 4.33
CA TYR A 103 -8.81 -8.60 5.16
C TYR A 103 -9.12 -7.29 4.42
N ALA A 104 -8.57 -7.10 3.23
CA ALA A 104 -8.79 -5.91 2.39
C ALA A 104 -10.29 -5.65 2.13
N GLY A 105 -11.04 -6.69 1.82
CA GLY A 105 -12.50 -6.59 1.60
C GLY A 105 -13.29 -6.12 2.83
N LYS A 106 -12.73 -6.27 4.05
CA LYS A 106 -13.36 -5.78 5.30
C LYS A 106 -12.99 -4.33 5.59
N MET A 107 -11.82 -3.87 5.15
CA MET A 107 -11.32 -2.54 5.48
C MET A 107 -12.06 -1.42 4.71
N ALA A 108 -12.49 -1.69 3.48
CA ALA A 108 -13.22 -0.75 2.62
C ALA A 108 -12.57 0.66 2.52
N ASP A 109 -11.24 0.73 2.64
CA ASP A 109 -10.43 1.96 2.65
C ASP A 109 -9.89 2.33 1.26
N GLY A 110 -10.25 1.57 0.23
CA GLY A 110 -9.80 1.78 -1.15
C GLY A 110 -8.33 1.39 -1.40
N MET A 111 -7.64 0.86 -0.39
CA MET A 111 -6.23 0.49 -0.51
C MET A 111 -6.06 -0.95 -0.99
N THR A 112 -5.05 -1.16 -1.83
CA THR A 112 -4.62 -2.50 -2.22
C THR A 112 -3.64 -3.05 -1.19
N TYR A 113 -3.96 -4.20 -0.62
CA TYR A 113 -3.09 -4.90 0.33
C TYR A 113 -2.28 -6.00 -0.36
N VAL A 114 -1.00 -6.10 -0.02
CA VAL A 114 -0.07 -7.12 -0.51
C VAL A 114 0.37 -7.99 0.66
N THR A 115 0.32 -9.31 0.49
CA THR A 115 0.83 -10.25 1.49
C THR A 115 2.32 -10.03 1.70
N MET A 116 2.72 -9.70 2.94
CA MET A 116 4.14 -9.73 3.33
C MET A 116 4.51 -11.17 3.72
N PRO A 117 5.31 -11.85 2.90
CA PRO A 117 5.54 -13.29 3.07
C PRO A 117 6.54 -13.59 4.19
N SER A 118 6.59 -14.84 4.63
CA SER A 118 7.55 -15.35 5.63
C SER A 118 9.01 -15.19 5.20
N SER A 119 9.29 -15.03 3.90
CA SER A 119 10.62 -14.66 3.38
C SER A 119 11.00 -13.20 3.66
N ALA A 120 10.01 -12.31 3.88
CA ALA A 120 10.24 -10.90 4.21
C ALA A 120 10.16 -10.64 5.73
N VAL A 121 9.23 -11.27 6.43
CA VAL A 121 9.04 -11.10 7.89
C VAL A 121 8.87 -12.48 8.53
N THR A 122 9.59 -12.72 9.60
CA THR A 122 9.53 -14.01 10.30
C THR A 122 9.24 -13.84 11.79
N VAL A 123 8.83 -14.91 12.44
CA VAL A 123 8.66 -14.99 13.89
C VAL A 123 9.99 -15.45 14.49
N GLY A 124 10.61 -14.58 15.31
CA GLY A 124 11.91 -14.87 15.92
C GLY A 124 11.87 -16.11 16.83
N ASP A 125 10.93 -16.11 17.78
CA ASP A 125 10.59 -17.30 18.57
C ASP A 125 9.31 -17.91 18.01
N ALA A 126 9.43 -18.95 17.21
CA ALA A 126 8.28 -19.57 16.53
C ALA A 126 7.29 -20.27 17.49
N THR A 127 7.52 -20.24 18.81
CA THR A 127 6.68 -20.90 19.80
C THR A 127 6.35 -19.98 20.97
N VAL A 128 5.13 -20.13 21.50
CA VAL A 128 4.67 -19.52 22.76
C VAL A 128 4.17 -20.62 23.68
N SER A 129 4.35 -20.45 24.98
CA SER A 129 3.98 -21.46 25.97
C SER A 129 2.95 -20.93 26.96
N PHE A 130 2.17 -21.86 27.50
CA PHE A 130 1.22 -21.63 28.57
C PHE A 130 1.51 -22.62 29.68
N LYS A 131 1.68 -22.14 30.88
CA LYS A 131 1.64 -22.99 32.05
C LYS A 131 0.21 -23.41 32.36
N LYS A 132 0.03 -24.60 32.93
CA LYS A 132 -1.28 -25.04 33.41
C LYS A 132 -1.94 -23.95 34.26
N GLY A 133 -3.19 -23.62 33.93
CA GLY A 133 -3.94 -22.57 34.61
C GLY A 133 -3.74 -21.17 34.03
N ALA A 134 -2.77 -20.95 33.14
CA ALA A 134 -2.55 -19.67 32.53
C ALA A 134 -3.59 -19.40 31.40
N LYS A 135 -3.93 -18.11 31.20
CA LYS A 135 -4.79 -17.64 30.09
C LYS A 135 -4.03 -16.78 29.07
N LYS A 136 -2.81 -16.41 29.34
CA LYS A 136 -1.93 -15.59 28.50
C LYS A 136 -0.63 -16.33 28.26
N SER A 137 -0.06 -16.23 27.08
CA SER A 137 1.25 -16.80 26.78
C SER A 137 2.35 -16.21 27.68
N ASP A 138 3.36 -17.00 27.95
CA ASP A 138 4.51 -16.65 28.82
C ASP A 138 5.32 -15.46 28.28
N LYS A 139 5.36 -15.30 26.96
CA LYS A 139 6.08 -14.23 26.25
C LYS A 139 5.28 -13.71 25.06
N PRO A 140 5.57 -12.47 24.58
CA PRO A 140 5.02 -11.96 23.35
C PRO A 140 5.60 -12.69 22.13
N VAL A 141 4.84 -12.67 21.04
CA VAL A 141 5.32 -13.04 19.70
C VAL A 141 6.25 -11.92 19.23
N LYS A 142 7.48 -12.25 18.92
CA LYS A 142 8.47 -11.31 18.38
C LYS A 142 8.59 -11.51 16.88
N LEU A 143 8.34 -10.44 16.13
CA LEU A 143 8.53 -10.39 14.69
C LEU A 143 9.84 -9.69 14.37
N GLN A 144 10.48 -10.13 13.30
CA GLN A 144 11.73 -9.55 12.81
C GLN A 144 11.79 -9.63 11.30
N ALA A 145 12.59 -8.75 10.69
CA ALA A 145 12.89 -8.81 9.27
C ALA A 145 13.60 -10.13 8.94
N ALA A 146 13.19 -10.78 7.85
CA ALA A 146 13.87 -11.91 7.27
C ALA A 146 14.84 -11.45 6.15
N SER A 147 15.63 -12.36 5.61
CA SER A 147 16.64 -12.04 4.59
C SER A 147 16.06 -11.39 3.31
N GLY A 148 14.83 -11.70 2.95
CA GLY A 148 14.13 -11.13 1.80
C GLY A 148 13.38 -9.82 2.09
N TYR A 149 13.49 -9.26 3.28
CA TYR A 149 12.74 -8.06 3.69
C TYR A 149 13.02 -6.85 2.80
N SER A 150 14.30 -6.52 2.63
CA SER A 150 14.70 -5.36 1.81
C SER A 150 14.25 -5.50 0.36
N ASP A 151 14.48 -6.67 -0.24
CA ASP A 151 14.09 -6.94 -1.64
C ASP A 151 12.57 -6.85 -1.82
N PHE A 152 11.82 -7.42 -0.87
CA PHE A 152 10.36 -7.34 -0.89
C PHE A 152 9.90 -5.89 -0.84
N MET A 153 10.40 -5.07 0.09
CA MET A 153 9.97 -3.68 0.26
C MET A 153 10.31 -2.81 -0.94
N GLN A 154 11.50 -2.99 -1.53
CA GLN A 154 11.91 -2.23 -2.72
C GLN A 154 11.11 -2.61 -3.97
N ALA A 155 10.60 -3.83 -4.04
CA ALA A 155 9.81 -4.32 -5.17
C ALA A 155 8.31 -3.94 -5.10
N GLN A 156 7.85 -3.32 -4.00
CA GLN A 156 6.43 -3.00 -3.85
C GLN A 156 6.03 -1.80 -4.70
N LEU A 157 4.88 -1.93 -5.33
CA LEU A 157 4.21 -0.82 -6.00
C LEU A 157 3.62 0.13 -4.96
N PRO A 158 3.55 1.44 -5.26
CA PRO A 158 2.96 2.44 -4.38
C PRO A 158 1.46 2.23 -4.21
N ASN A 159 0.87 3.01 -3.31
CA ASN A 159 -0.54 2.92 -2.94
C ASN A 159 -0.99 1.51 -2.52
N ARG A 160 -0.02 0.66 -2.22
CA ARG A 160 -0.25 -0.66 -1.63
C ARG A 160 0.22 -0.64 -0.18
N ARG A 161 -0.48 -1.39 0.63
CA ARG A 161 -0.10 -1.64 2.01
C ARG A 161 0.41 -3.06 2.16
N GLY A 162 1.56 -3.22 2.80
CA GLY A 162 2.02 -4.55 3.22
C GLY A 162 1.14 -5.06 4.34
N LEU A 163 0.79 -6.34 4.32
CA LEU A 163 0.05 -6.99 5.40
C LEU A 163 0.80 -8.23 5.88
N VAL A 164 1.29 -8.20 7.11
CA VAL A 164 1.74 -9.40 7.81
C VAL A 164 0.53 -10.03 8.50
N THR A 165 0.31 -11.31 8.28
CA THR A 165 -0.74 -12.06 8.98
C THR A 165 -0.11 -13.15 9.82
N LEU A 166 -0.44 -13.20 11.12
CA LEU A 166 -0.03 -14.30 12.00
C LEU A 166 -1.12 -15.35 12.09
N THR A 167 -0.70 -16.60 12.19
CA THR A 167 -1.56 -17.76 12.42
C THR A 167 -0.93 -18.71 13.43
N LEU A 168 -1.75 -19.59 14.00
CA LEU A 168 -1.36 -20.54 15.04
C LEU A 168 -1.46 -21.98 14.53
N GLU A 169 -0.45 -22.78 14.89
CA GLU A 169 -0.54 -24.24 14.84
C GLU A 169 -0.59 -24.76 16.29
N PHE A 170 -1.58 -25.59 16.58
CA PHE A 170 -1.86 -26.10 17.91
C PHE A 170 -2.56 -27.46 17.84
N PRO A 171 -2.54 -28.25 18.94
CA PRO A 171 -3.25 -29.51 18.98
C PRO A 171 -4.78 -29.29 19.07
N GLU A 172 -5.50 -29.57 17.97
CA GLU A 172 -6.95 -29.38 17.84
C GLU A 172 -7.77 -30.21 18.84
N SER A 173 -7.20 -31.29 19.37
CA SER A 173 -7.81 -32.09 20.44
C SER A 173 -7.87 -31.36 21.79
N LYS A 174 -7.06 -30.31 21.99
CA LYS A 174 -6.92 -29.58 23.26
C LYS A 174 -7.43 -28.15 23.19
N LEU A 175 -7.41 -27.52 22.02
CA LEU A 175 -7.76 -26.13 21.78
C LEU A 175 -8.62 -25.99 20.53
N ARG A 176 -9.33 -24.89 20.45
CA ARG A 176 -10.05 -24.46 19.25
C ARG A 176 -9.58 -23.08 18.85
N LEU A 177 -9.36 -22.85 17.56
CA LEU A 177 -9.04 -21.52 17.05
C LEU A 177 -10.27 -20.61 17.09
N SER A 178 -10.07 -19.37 17.49
CA SER A 178 -11.09 -18.33 17.37
C SER A 178 -11.41 -18.09 15.89
N ARG A 179 -12.70 -18.04 15.56
CA ARG A 179 -13.16 -17.72 14.22
C ARG A 179 -12.87 -16.26 13.86
N ASP A 180 -13.02 -15.35 14.81
CA ASP A 180 -12.93 -13.91 14.58
C ASP A 180 -11.54 -13.36 14.88
N TYR A 181 -10.79 -13.97 15.83
CA TYR A 181 -9.48 -13.51 16.32
C TYR A 181 -8.37 -14.55 16.18
N GLY A 182 -8.58 -15.56 15.33
CA GLY A 182 -7.59 -16.61 15.07
C GLY A 182 -6.42 -16.18 14.20
N HIS A 183 -6.56 -15.05 13.53
CA HIS A 183 -5.49 -14.36 12.80
C HIS A 183 -5.21 -13.02 13.47
N PHE A 184 -3.95 -12.59 13.41
CA PHE A 184 -3.55 -11.25 13.79
C PHE A 184 -2.97 -10.52 12.57
N TYR A 185 -3.42 -9.29 12.34
CA TYR A 185 -3.11 -8.50 11.16
C TYR A 185 -2.24 -7.30 11.52
N LEU A 186 -1.13 -7.12 10.80
CA LEU A 186 -0.21 -5.99 10.94
C LEU A 186 -0.10 -5.29 9.58
N PRO A 187 -0.88 -4.22 9.37
CA PRO A 187 -0.82 -3.44 8.14
C PRO A 187 0.35 -2.44 8.19
N TYR A 188 1.01 -2.22 7.03
CA TYR A 188 2.11 -1.28 6.88
C TYR A 188 1.92 -0.44 5.62
N THR A 189 2.17 0.87 5.72
CA THR A 189 2.35 1.77 4.57
C THR A 189 3.82 1.73 4.16
N LEU A 190 4.09 1.66 2.86
CA LEU A 190 5.44 1.79 2.30
C LEU A 190 5.63 3.20 1.76
N GLU A 191 6.63 3.90 2.26
CA GLU A 191 7.05 5.23 1.80
C GLU A 191 8.42 5.15 1.13
N THR A 192 8.58 5.82 0.00
CA THR A 192 9.86 5.86 -0.72
C THR A 192 10.28 7.32 -0.96
N GLU A 193 11.57 7.62 -0.81
CA GLU A 193 12.09 8.99 -0.81
C GLU A 193 13.35 9.19 -1.67
N ASN A 194 13.45 8.64 -2.86
CA ASN A 194 14.62 8.89 -3.71
C ASN A 194 14.48 10.14 -4.60
N LEU A 195 13.28 10.64 -4.84
CA LEU A 195 13.01 11.80 -5.69
C LEU A 195 12.83 13.09 -4.87
N ARG A 196 13.21 14.21 -5.45
CA ARG A 196 12.97 15.58 -4.97
C ARG A 196 12.88 16.57 -6.13
N SER A 197 12.26 17.70 -5.93
CA SER A 197 12.31 18.79 -6.91
C SER A 197 13.74 19.32 -7.06
N ALA A 198 14.12 19.69 -8.28
CA ALA A 198 15.40 20.29 -8.57
C ALA A 198 15.37 21.80 -8.30
N THR A 199 16.52 22.35 -7.90
CA THR A 199 16.73 23.80 -7.87
C THR A 199 17.07 24.35 -9.26
N ALA A 200 16.89 25.65 -9.49
CA ALA A 200 17.21 26.28 -10.78
C ALA A 200 18.70 26.12 -11.16
N GLU A 201 19.60 26.13 -10.18
CA GLU A 201 21.05 25.95 -10.38
C GLU A 201 21.35 24.51 -10.84
N GLU A 202 20.75 23.53 -10.21
CA GLU A 202 20.93 22.12 -10.55
C GLU A 202 20.46 21.80 -11.96
N VAL A 203 19.33 22.39 -12.40
CA VAL A 203 18.79 22.22 -13.75
C VAL A 203 19.82 22.62 -14.83
N GLY A 204 20.60 23.69 -14.58
CA GLY A 204 21.63 24.15 -15.51
C GLY A 204 22.79 23.15 -15.74
N THR A 205 22.95 22.15 -14.87
CA THR A 205 24.00 21.12 -14.95
C THR A 205 23.54 19.83 -15.61
N LEU A 206 22.26 19.72 -15.93
CA LEU A 206 21.65 18.50 -16.45
C LEU A 206 21.45 18.56 -17.96
N SER A 207 21.53 17.43 -18.59
CA SER A 207 21.20 17.28 -20.01
C SER A 207 20.16 16.17 -20.19
N ALA A 208 19.16 16.44 -21.03
CA ALA A 208 18.22 15.41 -21.45
C ALA A 208 18.94 14.37 -22.30
N ILE A 209 18.58 13.11 -22.13
CA ILE A 209 18.95 12.06 -23.07
C ILE A 209 18.11 12.29 -24.32
N PRO A 210 18.72 12.29 -25.54
CA PRO A 210 17.95 12.47 -26.76
C PRO A 210 16.80 11.47 -26.84
N GLY A 211 15.58 11.94 -27.15
CA GLY A 211 14.41 11.07 -27.25
C GLY A 211 14.55 9.98 -28.31
N ASP A 212 15.34 10.29 -29.36
CA ASP A 212 15.66 9.31 -30.41
C ASP A 212 16.54 8.14 -29.93
N ASP A 213 17.25 8.28 -28.83
CA ASP A 213 18.02 7.20 -28.19
C ASP A 213 17.16 6.33 -27.27
N LEU A 214 15.94 6.74 -27.00
CA LEU A 214 15.01 6.10 -26.08
C LEU A 214 13.82 5.48 -26.83
N LYS A 215 13.30 4.40 -26.27
CA LYS A 215 12.03 3.80 -26.66
C LYS A 215 11.00 4.16 -25.58
N TYR A 216 10.01 4.90 -25.99
CA TYR A 216 8.85 5.23 -25.17
C TYR A 216 7.69 4.30 -25.52
N GLN A 217 6.96 3.91 -24.51
CA GLN A 217 5.73 3.15 -24.66
C GLN A 217 4.71 3.65 -23.64
N PHE A 218 3.53 3.99 -24.11
CA PHE A 218 2.40 4.28 -23.24
C PHE A 218 1.51 3.03 -23.19
N VAL A 219 1.27 2.55 -21.98
CA VAL A 219 0.35 1.44 -21.71
C VAL A 219 -0.87 2.02 -21.02
N ALA A 220 -2.01 1.88 -21.67
CA ALA A 220 -3.31 2.30 -21.15
C ALA A 220 -4.31 1.18 -21.40
N VAL A 221 -5.26 1.03 -20.49
CA VAL A 221 -6.46 0.20 -20.72
C VAL A 221 -7.37 1.02 -21.63
N LEU A 222 -7.53 0.59 -22.87
CA LEU A 222 -8.30 1.31 -23.87
C LEU A 222 -9.54 0.51 -24.26
N ASP A 223 -10.61 1.27 -24.44
CA ASP A 223 -11.74 0.82 -25.24
C ASP A 223 -11.34 0.89 -26.72
N TYR A 224 -11.02 -0.25 -27.30
CA TYR A 224 -10.33 -0.40 -28.58
C TYR A 224 -11.07 0.14 -29.82
N GLU A 225 -12.32 0.59 -29.70
CA GLU A 225 -13.15 0.89 -30.87
C GLU A 225 -13.04 2.32 -31.40
N THR A 226 -12.46 3.29 -30.67
CA THR A 226 -12.53 4.71 -31.06
C THR A 226 -11.25 5.53 -30.93
N TRP A 227 -10.10 4.98 -30.50
CA TRP A 227 -8.92 5.78 -30.17
C TRP A 227 -7.77 5.70 -31.17
N THR A 228 -7.39 6.87 -31.71
CA THR A 228 -6.11 7.06 -32.39
C THR A 228 -5.13 7.66 -31.37
N TYR A 229 -4.09 6.92 -31.00
CA TYR A 229 -3.04 7.46 -30.12
C TYR A 229 -2.37 8.68 -30.73
N PRO A 230 -2.15 9.75 -29.95
CA PRO A 230 -1.20 10.79 -30.36
C PRO A 230 0.16 10.14 -30.61
N PRO A 231 0.93 10.61 -31.60
CA PRO A 231 2.25 10.08 -31.85
C PRO A 231 3.14 10.18 -30.62
N ILE A 232 3.77 9.08 -30.24
CA ILE A 232 4.59 8.99 -29.01
C ILE A 232 5.76 9.99 -29.01
N TYR A 233 6.23 10.45 -30.18
CA TYR A 233 7.28 11.44 -30.27
C TYR A 233 6.90 12.82 -29.72
N TYR A 234 5.60 13.09 -29.50
CA TYR A 234 5.13 14.28 -28.80
C TYR A 234 5.69 14.40 -27.36
N LEU A 235 6.17 13.31 -26.79
CA LEU A 235 6.80 13.33 -25.46
C LEU A 235 8.22 13.94 -25.46
N TYR A 236 8.82 14.21 -26.63
CA TYR A 236 10.18 14.73 -26.75
C TYR A 236 10.40 15.61 -28.00
N ASP A 237 9.33 16.20 -28.53
CA ASP A 237 9.40 17.09 -29.69
C ASP A 237 9.72 18.55 -29.33
N ASN A 238 9.88 18.84 -28.03
CA ASN A 238 10.06 20.18 -27.46
C ASN A 238 8.91 21.15 -27.77
N ASN A 239 7.71 20.63 -27.98
CA ASN A 239 6.52 21.40 -28.28
C ASN A 239 5.45 21.18 -27.19
N LEU A 240 5.36 22.11 -26.25
CA LEU A 240 4.40 22.02 -25.14
C LEU A 240 2.91 22.02 -25.56
N SER A 241 2.63 22.36 -26.83
CA SER A 241 1.26 22.33 -27.37
C SER A 241 0.83 20.93 -27.81
N THR A 242 1.75 19.99 -27.93
CA THR A 242 1.48 18.58 -28.23
C THR A 242 1.50 17.76 -26.94
N SER A 243 0.75 16.67 -26.92
CA SER A 243 0.72 15.81 -25.71
C SER A 243 0.28 14.38 -26.01
N VAL A 244 0.71 13.44 -25.17
CA VAL A 244 0.24 12.07 -25.15
C VAL A 244 -0.50 11.85 -23.84
N PHE A 245 -1.79 11.52 -23.90
CA PHE A 245 -2.61 11.37 -22.71
C PHE A 245 -3.74 10.35 -22.87
N THR A 246 -4.36 9.96 -21.76
CA THR A 246 -5.63 9.23 -21.68
C THR A 246 -6.66 10.02 -20.91
N ASP A 247 -7.95 9.80 -21.22
CA ASP A 247 -9.06 10.50 -20.59
C ASP A 247 -9.37 10.02 -19.17
N SER A 248 -8.80 8.90 -18.74
CA SER A 248 -8.91 8.37 -17.38
C SER A 248 -7.56 7.94 -16.86
N ALA A 249 -7.31 8.13 -15.57
CA ALA A 249 -6.11 7.64 -14.90
C ALA A 249 -6.47 6.37 -14.09
N GLU A 250 -6.13 5.21 -14.63
CA GLU A 250 -6.44 3.91 -14.03
C GLU A 250 -5.17 3.20 -13.53
N ASP A 251 -5.34 2.20 -12.66
CA ASP A 251 -4.26 1.46 -12.01
C ASP A 251 -3.23 0.82 -12.96
N ASN A 252 -3.63 0.57 -14.21
CA ASN A 252 -2.81 -0.15 -15.18
C ASN A 252 -2.21 0.76 -16.26
N GLN A 253 -2.26 2.07 -16.05
CA GLN A 253 -1.76 3.03 -17.02
C GLN A 253 -0.39 3.54 -16.59
N TYR A 254 0.58 3.49 -17.50
CA TYR A 254 1.93 3.94 -17.24
C TYR A 254 2.69 4.30 -18.51
N PHE A 255 3.64 5.19 -18.38
CA PHE A 255 4.68 5.43 -19.37
C PHE A 255 5.89 4.58 -19.05
N TYR A 256 6.40 3.91 -20.05
CA TYR A 256 7.55 3.04 -19.99
C TYR A 256 8.66 3.58 -20.88
N ILE A 257 9.86 3.67 -20.35
CA ILE A 257 11.00 4.24 -21.06
C ILE A 257 12.18 3.28 -20.96
N SER A 258 12.85 3.00 -22.07
CA SER A 258 14.04 2.18 -22.11
C SER A 258 15.00 2.67 -23.22
N PRO A 259 16.33 2.40 -23.13
CA PRO A 259 17.26 2.69 -24.21
C PRO A 259 16.98 1.82 -25.45
N LYS A 260 17.05 2.40 -26.67
CA LYS A 260 16.87 1.67 -27.94
C LYS A 260 17.94 0.59 -28.15
N GLY A 261 19.17 0.86 -27.73
CA GLY A 261 20.30 -0.07 -27.85
C GLY A 261 20.35 -1.16 -26.78
N GLY A 262 19.41 -1.18 -25.85
CA GLY A 262 19.48 -2.02 -24.65
C GLY A 262 20.57 -1.54 -23.66
N GLY A 263 20.76 -2.25 -22.56
CA GLY A 263 21.72 -1.89 -21.52
C GLY A 263 21.14 -0.92 -20.48
N GLY A 264 21.95 -0.63 -19.45
CA GLY A 264 21.53 0.26 -18.36
C GLY A 264 21.95 1.70 -18.63
N LEU A 265 21.09 2.62 -18.26
CA LEU A 265 21.38 4.06 -18.21
C LEU A 265 21.58 4.49 -16.76
N GLU A 266 22.49 5.42 -16.51
CA GLU A 266 22.61 6.09 -15.24
C GLU A 266 21.89 7.43 -15.35
N ILE A 267 20.80 7.56 -14.61
CA ILE A 267 19.87 8.68 -14.66
C ILE A 267 19.98 9.48 -13.36
N LYS A 268 20.11 10.79 -13.48
CA LYS A 268 20.15 11.73 -12.35
C LYS A 268 18.80 12.33 -12.04
N GLY A 269 17.87 12.33 -13.00
CA GLY A 269 16.55 12.91 -12.79
C GLY A 269 15.61 12.77 -13.98
N LEU A 270 14.50 13.48 -13.89
CA LEU A 270 13.41 13.53 -14.84
C LEU A 270 13.02 14.98 -15.14
N TYR A 271 12.63 15.25 -16.36
CA TYR A 271 11.91 16.46 -16.73
C TYR A 271 10.53 16.08 -17.25
N LEU A 272 9.51 16.69 -16.68
CA LEU A 272 8.12 16.46 -17.04
C LEU A 272 7.42 17.79 -17.31
N SER A 273 6.56 17.80 -18.31
CA SER A 273 5.61 18.88 -18.55
C SER A 273 4.24 18.28 -18.89
N ALA A 274 3.19 18.81 -18.31
CA ALA A 274 1.82 18.44 -18.62
C ALA A 274 0.96 19.69 -18.65
N PRO A 275 0.09 19.88 -19.67
CA PRO A 275 -0.83 21.00 -19.73
C PRO A 275 -1.87 20.89 -18.59
N GLU A 276 -2.42 22.04 -18.16
CA GLU A 276 -3.38 22.11 -17.04
C GLU A 276 -4.58 21.15 -17.22
N SER A 277 -5.03 20.95 -18.47
CA SER A 277 -6.12 20.03 -18.80
C SER A 277 -5.81 18.55 -18.56
N ILE A 278 -4.53 18.18 -18.38
CA ILE A 278 -4.03 16.82 -18.20
C ILE A 278 -3.44 16.66 -16.78
N ALA A 279 -3.71 17.60 -15.89
CA ALA A 279 -3.10 17.67 -14.57
C ALA A 279 -3.38 16.41 -13.73
N PHE A 280 -2.34 15.65 -13.50
CA PHE A 280 -2.27 14.62 -12.51
C PHE A 280 -1.43 15.13 -11.32
N GLU A 281 -2.01 15.12 -10.11
CA GLU A 281 -1.35 15.80 -8.97
C GLU A 281 -0.14 15.04 -8.44
N GLU A 282 -0.19 13.70 -8.47
CA GLU A 282 0.85 12.87 -7.86
C GLU A 282 1.21 11.68 -8.77
N LEU A 283 2.49 11.51 -9.03
CA LEU A 283 3.03 10.45 -9.89
C LEU A 283 4.04 9.60 -9.12
N MET A 284 4.09 8.34 -9.47
CA MET A 284 5.09 7.40 -8.98
C MET A 284 6.08 7.04 -10.07
N VAL A 285 7.34 6.97 -9.69
CA VAL A 285 8.45 6.62 -10.57
C VAL A 285 9.08 5.31 -10.11
N TYR A 286 9.32 4.43 -11.07
CA TYR A 286 10.00 3.16 -10.85
C TYR A 286 11.17 2.99 -11.79
N ALA A 287 12.13 2.18 -11.35
CA ALA A 287 13.26 1.74 -12.16
C ALA A 287 13.41 0.21 -12.09
N SER A 288 13.90 -0.39 -13.18
CA SER A 288 14.13 -1.82 -13.27
C SER A 288 15.34 -2.14 -14.16
N PHE A 289 16.06 -3.22 -13.87
CA PHE A 289 17.11 -3.75 -14.74
C PHE A 289 16.59 -4.77 -15.76
N ASP A 290 15.58 -5.54 -15.39
CA ASP A 290 15.10 -6.69 -16.15
C ASP A 290 13.67 -6.51 -16.70
N GLY A 291 13.03 -5.38 -16.38
CA GLY A 291 11.63 -5.11 -16.71
C GLY A 291 10.61 -5.97 -15.96
N LYS A 292 11.07 -6.76 -14.98
CA LYS A 292 10.22 -7.67 -14.19
C LYS A 292 10.18 -7.27 -12.72
N LYS A 293 11.35 -6.94 -12.15
CA LYS A 293 11.46 -6.45 -10.78
C LYS A 293 11.59 -4.93 -10.81
N TRP A 294 10.60 -4.26 -10.26
CA TRP A 294 10.51 -2.81 -10.22
C TRP A 294 10.82 -2.28 -8.82
N VAL A 295 11.68 -1.29 -8.76
CA VAL A 295 12.07 -0.62 -7.52
C VAL A 295 11.47 0.79 -7.55
N SER A 296 10.64 1.11 -6.57
CA SER A 296 10.08 2.44 -6.43
C SER A 296 11.17 3.47 -6.14
N GLN A 297 11.13 4.59 -6.85
CA GLN A 297 12.01 5.73 -6.66
C GLN A 297 11.35 6.86 -5.88
N GLY A 298 10.08 6.73 -5.57
CA GLY A 298 9.30 7.70 -4.82
C GLY A 298 8.21 8.34 -5.64
N THR A 299 7.55 9.28 -4.98
CA THR A 299 6.44 10.06 -5.50
C THR A 299 6.91 11.45 -5.91
N ILE A 300 6.32 12.01 -6.93
CA ILE A 300 6.50 13.39 -7.36
C ILE A 300 5.15 14.09 -7.49
N ASP A 301 5.08 15.34 -7.02
CA ASP A 301 3.94 16.20 -7.25
C ASP A 301 4.12 16.89 -8.61
N LEU A 302 3.28 16.54 -9.57
CA LEU A 302 3.25 17.22 -10.85
C LEU A 302 2.47 18.52 -10.68
N ILE A 303 3.16 19.66 -10.81
CA ILE A 303 2.52 20.96 -10.83
C ILE A 303 2.13 21.26 -12.27
N PRO A 304 0.82 21.25 -12.61
CA PRO A 304 0.37 21.60 -13.94
C PRO A 304 0.77 23.02 -14.29
N ASP A 305 1.11 23.23 -15.54
CA ASP A 305 1.49 24.56 -15.99
C ASP A 305 0.25 25.43 -16.23
N LYS A 306 0.10 26.48 -15.44
CA LYS A 306 -0.91 27.51 -15.69
C LYS A 306 -0.51 28.53 -16.74
N ASP A 307 0.81 28.64 -17.01
CA ASP A 307 1.41 29.66 -17.85
C ASP A 307 2.43 29.01 -18.81
N ASP A 308 1.98 28.42 -19.90
CA ASP A 308 2.76 27.95 -21.07
C ASP A 308 4.27 27.77 -20.83
N GLY A 309 4.69 26.68 -20.20
CA GLY A 309 6.09 26.31 -20.19
C GLY A 309 6.74 26.00 -18.83
N LYS A 310 5.99 25.76 -17.76
CA LYS A 310 6.59 25.38 -16.49
C LYS A 310 7.12 23.95 -16.54
N LYS A 311 8.44 23.89 -16.58
CA LYS A 311 9.19 22.65 -16.64
C LYS A 311 9.39 22.12 -15.22
N ASN A 312 8.82 20.94 -14.93
CA ASN A 312 9.02 20.29 -13.64
C ASN A 312 10.25 19.38 -13.73
N TYR A 313 11.29 19.73 -12.96
CA TYR A 313 12.52 18.96 -12.87
C TYR A 313 12.60 18.25 -11.52
N TYR A 314 12.84 16.96 -11.55
CA TYR A 314 12.98 16.12 -10.38
C TYR A 314 14.31 15.39 -10.43
N LEU A 315 15.04 15.42 -9.33
CA LEU A 315 16.32 14.75 -9.19
C LEU A 315 16.21 13.53 -8.28
N PHE A 316 16.92 12.50 -8.64
CA PHE A 316 17.18 11.41 -7.70
C PHE A 316 18.21 11.89 -6.66
N LYS A 317 17.95 11.67 -5.37
CA LYS A 317 18.92 11.91 -4.27
C LYS A 317 20.20 11.09 -4.49
N SER A 318 20.06 9.94 -5.14
CA SER A 318 21.17 9.12 -5.64
C SER A 318 20.86 8.71 -7.09
N PRO A 319 21.80 8.87 -8.03
CA PRO A 319 21.60 8.47 -9.42
C PRO A 319 21.12 7.04 -9.53
N VAL A 320 20.21 6.78 -10.46
CA VAL A 320 19.60 5.47 -10.67
C VAL A 320 20.17 4.83 -11.92
N LYS A 321 20.80 3.68 -11.76
CA LYS A 321 21.23 2.86 -12.90
C LYS A 321 20.19 1.80 -13.18
N ALA A 322 19.54 1.89 -14.34
CA ALA A 322 18.49 0.96 -14.73
C ALA A 322 18.38 0.83 -16.26
N SER A 323 17.76 -0.25 -16.72
CA SER A 323 17.45 -0.45 -18.14
C SER A 323 16.03 0.01 -18.49
N PHE A 324 15.18 0.19 -17.47
CA PHE A 324 13.77 0.53 -17.66
C PHE A 324 13.31 1.50 -16.58
N PHE A 325 12.52 2.47 -17.00
CA PHE A 325 11.82 3.42 -16.12
C PHE A 325 10.33 3.35 -16.39
N MET A 326 9.53 3.49 -15.35
CA MET A 326 8.08 3.52 -15.43
C MET A 326 7.54 4.68 -14.60
N ILE A 327 6.58 5.41 -15.16
CA ILE A 327 5.88 6.50 -14.48
C ILE A 327 4.39 6.21 -14.57
N GLN A 328 3.73 6.26 -13.44
CA GLN A 328 2.29 6.00 -13.34
C GLN A 328 1.63 6.94 -12.33
N PRO A 329 0.30 7.10 -12.38
CA PRO A 329 -0.46 7.79 -11.35
C PRO A 329 -0.22 7.18 -9.97
N ALA A 330 -0.02 8.01 -8.94
CA ALA A 330 0.10 7.54 -7.57
C ALA A 330 -1.25 7.07 -7.01
N THR A 331 -2.32 7.77 -7.38
CA THR A 331 -3.69 7.39 -7.02
C THR A 331 -4.54 7.33 -8.27
N PRO A 332 -5.11 6.18 -8.62
CA PRO A 332 -6.02 6.06 -9.76
C PRO A 332 -7.22 7.00 -9.62
N ASN A 333 -7.58 7.67 -10.69
CA ASN A 333 -8.74 8.53 -10.72
C ASN A 333 -9.36 8.57 -12.11
N SER A 334 -10.41 7.81 -12.32
CA SER A 334 -11.10 7.70 -13.62
C SER A 334 -11.70 9.03 -14.14
N LYS A 335 -11.72 10.08 -13.32
CA LYS A 335 -12.18 11.42 -13.71
C LYS A 335 -11.05 12.36 -14.10
N LYS A 336 -9.79 11.94 -13.97
CA LYS A 336 -8.61 12.74 -14.31
C LYS A 336 -7.91 12.16 -15.53
N LYS A 337 -7.41 13.04 -16.38
CA LYS A 337 -6.55 12.66 -17.52
C LYS A 337 -5.14 12.38 -17.03
N PHE A 338 -4.48 11.40 -17.64
CA PHE A 338 -3.08 11.07 -17.36
C PHE A 338 -2.24 11.18 -18.62
N GLY A 339 -1.18 11.96 -18.58
CA GLY A 339 -0.29 12.14 -19.73
C GLY A 339 0.67 13.31 -19.59
N PHE A 340 1.48 13.53 -20.62
CA PHE A 340 2.52 14.53 -20.63
C PHE A 340 2.59 15.23 -22.00
N SER A 341 3.01 16.51 -22.01
CA SER A 341 3.49 17.21 -23.20
C SER A 341 4.96 16.87 -23.46
N GLU A 342 5.75 16.78 -22.37
CA GLU A 342 7.16 16.43 -22.44
C GLU A 342 7.52 15.46 -21.32
N LEU A 343 8.37 14.48 -21.63
CA LEU A 343 8.88 13.49 -20.71
C LEU A 343 10.31 13.09 -21.09
N HIS A 344 11.29 13.51 -20.29
CA HIS A 344 12.70 13.25 -20.53
C HIS A 344 13.39 12.63 -19.34
N LEU A 345 14.32 11.71 -19.61
CA LEU A 345 15.32 11.25 -18.65
C LEU A 345 16.53 12.18 -18.69
N LEU A 346 17.08 12.55 -17.51
CA LEU A 346 18.20 13.47 -17.34
C LEU A 346 19.47 12.74 -16.87
N LYS A 347 20.61 13.15 -17.43
CA LYS A 347 21.96 12.64 -17.08
C LYS A 347 22.92 13.75 -16.69
#